data_e02e91c797fc74be9b163aa5184843f9
#
_entry.id   e02e91c797fc74be9b163aa5184843f9
#
_cell.length_a   1.000
_cell.length_b   1.000
_cell.length_c   1.000
_cell.angle_alpha   90.00
_cell.angle_beta   90.00
_cell.angle_gamma   90.00
#
_symmetry.space_group_name_H-M   'P 1'
#
loop_
_entity.id
_entity.type
_entity.pdbx_description
1 polymer ?
#
loop_
_entity_poly.entity_id
_entity_poly.type
_entity_poly.pdbx_seq_one_letter_code
_entity_poly.pdbx_strand_id
1 'polypeptide(L)'
;QGTIFTVILPIAKTLKLNCTEDTSAFDVEEQFHADMSSVDREKNSLLIVEDNDDFRSFLVGCLQEYYQVYEASDGKKALTVLAQQSIHVVISDIMMPVMDGMELCRKIKTDIRYSHIPIILLTARTAEEHILSGLKEGADEYITKPFNLEILLLRIRKLLMWTLKNHDKFKTRDISPSEITISSLDEQLIEKAIRIVEENMDNSEFSVEELSAQIGMSRSGLYKKLMQITGKSPLEFMRILRLKRGRKLLEGSQMNISQISYQVGLSPKQFAKFFKEEFGYLPSEYKKKEEK
;
A
#
# COMPACT_ATOMS: atom_id res chain seq x y z
N GLN A 1 -54.90 -8.74 7.18
CA GLN A 1 -54.74 -7.36 6.68
C GLN A 1 -53.27 -7.00 6.85
N GLY A 2 -52.59 -6.81 5.73
CA GLY A 2 -51.17 -6.37 5.70
C GLY A 2 -51.10 -4.95 5.16
N THR A 3 -50.14 -4.17 5.63
CA THR A 3 -49.86 -2.81 5.17
C THR A 3 -48.73 -2.85 4.15
N ILE A 4 -48.98 -2.29 2.96
CA ILE A 4 -47.98 -2.19 1.90
C ILE A 4 -47.40 -0.77 1.94
N PHE A 5 -46.11 -0.60 2.09
CA PHE A 5 -45.42 0.67 1.93
C PHE A 5 -44.74 0.70 0.55
N THR A 6 -45.12 1.70 -0.26
CA THR A 6 -44.48 1.94 -1.55
C THR A 6 -43.57 3.17 -1.43
N VAL A 7 -42.26 3.01 -1.62
CA VAL A 7 -41.34 4.14 -1.66
C VAL A 7 -40.99 4.40 -3.13
N ILE A 8 -41.33 5.57 -3.63
CA ILE A 8 -40.99 6.03 -4.97
C ILE A 8 -39.77 6.93 -4.83
N LEU A 9 -38.61 6.46 -5.29
CA LEU A 9 -37.42 7.29 -5.38
C LEU A 9 -37.36 7.93 -6.78
N PRO A 10 -37.21 9.27 -6.88
CA PRO A 10 -37.03 9.90 -8.17
C PRO A 10 -35.64 9.52 -8.73
N ILE A 11 -35.63 8.97 -9.92
CA ILE A 11 -34.37 8.80 -10.69
C ILE A 11 -34.02 10.21 -11.19
N ALA A 12 -33.04 10.84 -10.58
CA ALA A 12 -32.48 12.10 -11.02
C ALA A 12 -31.81 11.91 -12.40
N LYS A 13 -32.55 12.22 -13.47
CA LYS A 13 -31.95 12.51 -14.77
C LYS A 13 -31.21 13.84 -14.62
N THR A 14 -29.88 13.80 -14.64
CA THR A 14 -28.95 14.92 -14.87
C THR A 14 -29.46 16.27 -14.31
N LEU A 15 -29.11 16.57 -13.07
CA LEU A 15 -29.14 17.95 -12.57
C LEU A 15 -28.01 18.72 -13.28
N LYS A 16 -28.39 19.57 -14.26
CA LYS A 16 -27.54 20.69 -14.65
C LYS A 16 -27.56 21.67 -13.48
N LEU A 17 -26.56 21.58 -12.64
CA LEU A 17 -26.25 22.62 -11.65
C LEU A 17 -25.80 23.87 -12.41
N ASN A 18 -26.63 24.91 -12.41
CA ASN A 18 -26.17 26.27 -12.71
C ASN A 18 -25.32 26.71 -11.51
N CYS A 19 -24.02 26.42 -11.55
CA CYS A 19 -23.03 27.02 -10.65
C CYS A 19 -22.52 28.31 -11.27
N THR A 20 -22.74 29.41 -10.59
CA THR A 20 -21.99 30.66 -10.77
C THR A 20 -20.50 30.40 -10.63
N GLU A 21 -19.75 31.01 -11.50
CA GLU A 21 -18.31 30.92 -11.72
C GLU A 21 -17.47 30.92 -10.43
N ASP A 22 -16.92 29.76 -10.08
CA ASP A 22 -15.67 29.62 -9.35
C ASP A 22 -14.77 28.66 -10.14
N THR A 23 -13.86 29.23 -10.91
CA THR A 23 -12.99 28.57 -11.89
C THR A 23 -11.98 27.58 -11.27
N SER A 24 -11.97 27.41 -9.95
CA SER A 24 -11.06 26.44 -9.29
C SER A 24 -11.58 25.01 -9.21
N ALA A 25 -12.87 24.76 -9.46
CA ALA A 25 -13.47 23.43 -9.40
C ALA A 25 -13.37 22.66 -10.73
N PHE A 26 -13.32 23.35 -11.87
CA PHE A 26 -13.22 22.73 -13.20
C PHE A 26 -11.86 22.12 -13.48
N ASP A 27 -10.77 22.73 -13.01
CA ASP A 27 -9.42 22.16 -13.16
C ASP A 27 -9.21 20.86 -12.38
N VAL A 28 -10.01 20.64 -11.32
CA VAL A 28 -9.97 19.42 -10.52
C VAL A 28 -10.71 18.27 -11.21
N GLU A 29 -11.81 18.53 -11.92
CA GLU A 29 -12.58 17.49 -12.62
C GLU A 29 -11.87 17.00 -13.90
N GLU A 30 -11.24 17.87 -14.69
CA GLU A 30 -10.49 17.45 -15.87
C GLU A 30 -9.20 16.71 -15.51
N GLN A 31 -8.47 17.12 -14.45
CA GLN A 31 -7.38 16.33 -13.88
C GLN A 31 -7.87 15.01 -13.30
N PHE A 32 -9.08 14.98 -12.73
CA PHE A 32 -9.71 13.79 -12.19
C PHE A 32 -9.97 12.72 -13.26
N HIS A 33 -10.45 13.11 -14.45
CA HIS A 33 -10.68 12.18 -15.57
C HIS A 33 -9.38 11.82 -16.32
N ALA A 34 -8.41 12.72 -16.41
CA ALA A 34 -7.12 12.45 -17.05
C ALA A 34 -6.25 11.48 -16.22
N ASP A 35 -6.24 11.62 -14.88
CA ASP A 35 -5.56 10.69 -13.97
C ASP A 35 -6.23 9.31 -13.91
N MET A 36 -7.55 9.22 -14.19
CA MET A 36 -8.27 7.94 -14.26
C MET A 36 -7.81 7.05 -15.41
N SER A 37 -7.30 7.61 -16.49
CA SER A 37 -6.81 6.85 -17.65
C SER A 37 -5.41 6.26 -17.48
N SER A 38 -4.64 6.75 -16.51
CA SER A 38 -3.24 6.37 -16.27
C SER A 38 -3.04 5.34 -15.15
N VAL A 39 -4.07 5.09 -14.32
CA VAL A 39 -3.99 4.01 -13.30
C VAL A 39 -4.25 2.68 -14.00
N ASP A 40 -3.19 1.94 -14.24
CA ASP A 40 -3.20 0.58 -14.81
C ASP A 40 -4.28 -0.28 -14.12
N ARG A 41 -5.39 -0.53 -14.81
CA ARG A 41 -6.55 -1.31 -14.30
C ARG A 41 -6.16 -2.71 -13.83
N GLU A 42 -5.05 -3.24 -14.32
CA GLU A 42 -4.56 -4.59 -14.01
C GLU A 42 -3.79 -4.68 -12.67
N LYS A 43 -3.45 -3.55 -12.02
CA LYS A 43 -2.54 -3.56 -10.86
C LYS A 43 -3.19 -3.43 -9.49
N ASN A 44 -4.36 -2.82 -9.35
CA ASN A 44 -4.96 -2.56 -8.04
C ASN A 44 -6.18 -3.44 -7.78
N SER A 45 -6.12 -4.25 -6.72
CA SER A 45 -7.20 -5.17 -6.32
C SER A 45 -7.84 -4.73 -5.01
N LEU A 46 -9.18 -4.78 -4.98
CA LEU A 46 -10.00 -4.47 -3.82
C LEU A 46 -10.68 -5.73 -3.30
N LEU A 47 -10.92 -5.79 -2.00
CA LEU A 47 -11.78 -6.79 -1.37
C LEU A 47 -12.98 -6.09 -0.74
N ILE A 48 -14.18 -6.41 -1.21
CA ILE A 48 -15.45 -5.94 -0.65
C ILE A 48 -15.98 -7.02 0.28
N VAL A 49 -16.30 -6.63 1.52
CA VAL A 49 -16.84 -7.52 2.55
C VAL A 49 -18.16 -6.95 3.03
N GLU A 50 -19.26 -7.59 2.67
CA GLU A 50 -20.64 -7.14 2.91
C GLU A 50 -21.55 -8.36 2.94
N ASP A 51 -22.40 -8.49 3.95
CA ASP A 51 -23.32 -9.63 4.09
C ASP A 51 -24.59 -9.50 3.26
N ASN A 52 -25.00 -8.27 2.96
CA ASN A 52 -26.14 -8.02 2.05
C ASN A 52 -25.73 -8.25 0.59
N ASP A 53 -26.28 -9.29 -0.03
CA ASP A 53 -25.93 -9.70 -1.41
C ASP A 53 -26.23 -8.63 -2.45
N ASP A 54 -27.33 -7.90 -2.32
CA ASP A 54 -27.73 -6.84 -3.27
C ASP A 54 -26.78 -5.65 -3.17
N PHE A 55 -26.47 -5.21 -1.95
CA PHE A 55 -25.55 -4.11 -1.74
C PHE A 55 -24.11 -4.47 -2.11
N ARG A 56 -23.67 -5.69 -1.81
CA ARG A 56 -22.37 -6.20 -2.24
C ARG A 56 -22.25 -6.20 -3.76
N SER A 57 -23.26 -6.76 -4.46
CA SER A 57 -23.31 -6.79 -5.93
C SER A 57 -23.33 -5.40 -6.54
N PHE A 58 -24.04 -4.45 -5.93
CA PHE A 58 -24.03 -3.04 -6.34
C PHE A 58 -22.63 -2.43 -6.24
N LEU A 59 -21.93 -2.60 -5.11
CA LEU A 59 -20.58 -2.08 -4.92
C LEU A 59 -19.59 -2.72 -5.90
N VAL A 60 -19.66 -4.04 -6.08
CA VAL A 60 -18.84 -4.75 -7.07
C VAL A 60 -19.09 -4.18 -8.47
N GLY A 61 -20.34 -4.04 -8.88
CA GLY A 61 -20.72 -3.45 -10.18
C GLY A 61 -20.13 -2.07 -10.42
N CYS A 62 -20.16 -1.21 -9.39
CA CYS A 62 -19.62 0.15 -9.48
C CYS A 62 -18.07 0.20 -9.50
N LEU A 63 -17.42 -0.70 -8.76
CA LEU A 63 -15.96 -0.62 -8.57
C LEU A 63 -15.17 -1.46 -9.58
N GLN A 64 -15.76 -2.50 -10.18
CA GLN A 64 -15.11 -3.35 -11.18
C GLN A 64 -14.74 -2.61 -12.48
N GLU A 65 -15.35 -1.44 -12.74
CA GLU A 65 -14.97 -0.59 -13.87
C GLU A 65 -13.56 0.01 -13.69
N TYR A 66 -13.10 0.15 -12.45
CA TYR A 66 -11.84 0.83 -12.08
C TYR A 66 -10.78 -0.10 -11.50
N TYR A 67 -11.19 -1.21 -10.86
CA TYR A 67 -10.33 -2.08 -10.06
C TYR A 67 -10.62 -3.54 -10.32
N GLN A 68 -9.66 -4.42 -9.99
CA GLN A 68 -9.95 -5.84 -9.85
C GLN A 68 -10.64 -6.06 -8.50
N VAL A 69 -11.90 -6.51 -8.50
CA VAL A 69 -12.70 -6.63 -7.29
C VAL A 69 -12.87 -8.09 -6.89
N TYR A 70 -12.55 -8.38 -5.64
CA TYR A 70 -12.87 -9.63 -4.95
C TYR A 70 -13.97 -9.36 -3.94
N GLU A 71 -14.75 -10.39 -3.59
CA GLU A 71 -15.88 -10.26 -2.67
C GLU A 71 -15.89 -11.33 -1.59
N ALA A 72 -16.45 -10.99 -0.43
CA ALA A 72 -16.72 -11.91 0.66
C ALA A 72 -18.00 -11.50 1.39
N SER A 73 -18.76 -12.46 1.89
CA SER A 73 -20.02 -12.19 2.60
C SER A 73 -19.86 -12.04 4.12
N ASP A 74 -18.66 -12.25 4.64
CA ASP A 74 -18.33 -12.14 6.07
C ASP A 74 -16.81 -12.04 6.26
N GLY A 75 -16.39 -11.62 7.46
CA GLY A 75 -14.96 -11.45 7.77
C GLY A 75 -14.15 -12.75 7.72
N LYS A 76 -14.74 -13.91 7.96
CA LYS A 76 -14.03 -15.19 7.88
C LYS A 76 -13.69 -15.56 6.44
N LYS A 77 -14.64 -15.38 5.50
CA LYS A 77 -14.39 -15.57 4.08
C LYS A 77 -13.40 -14.52 3.55
N ALA A 78 -13.46 -13.28 4.05
CA ALA A 78 -12.50 -12.24 3.70
C ALA A 78 -11.06 -12.66 4.02
N LEU A 79 -10.79 -13.24 5.19
CA LEU A 79 -9.47 -13.78 5.55
C LEU A 79 -9.01 -14.91 4.61
N THR A 80 -9.94 -15.72 4.09
CA THR A 80 -9.63 -16.76 3.11
C THR A 80 -9.20 -16.16 1.78
N VAL A 81 -9.88 -15.11 1.32
CA VAL A 81 -9.50 -14.36 0.12
C VAL A 81 -8.13 -13.70 0.28
N LEU A 82 -7.87 -13.04 1.42
CA LEU A 82 -6.58 -12.42 1.73
C LEU A 82 -5.41 -13.42 1.73
N ALA A 83 -5.66 -14.67 2.11
CA ALA A 83 -4.64 -15.72 2.07
C ALA A 83 -4.28 -16.16 0.64
N GLN A 84 -5.22 -16.06 -0.29
CA GLN A 84 -5.07 -16.55 -1.67
C GLN A 84 -4.70 -15.45 -2.66
N GLN A 85 -5.22 -14.23 -2.45
CA GLN A 85 -5.11 -13.11 -3.38
C GLN A 85 -4.21 -12.00 -2.83
N SER A 86 -3.64 -11.19 -3.72
CA SER A 86 -2.97 -9.96 -3.33
C SER A 86 -3.98 -8.83 -3.34
N ILE A 87 -4.37 -8.33 -2.18
CA ILE A 87 -5.35 -7.27 -2.01
C ILE A 87 -4.63 -5.98 -1.63
N HIS A 88 -5.02 -4.85 -2.24
CA HIS A 88 -4.44 -3.54 -1.99
C HIS A 88 -5.28 -2.68 -1.04
N VAL A 89 -6.61 -2.85 -1.02
CA VAL A 89 -7.51 -2.16 -0.08
C VAL A 89 -8.65 -3.10 0.28
N VAL A 90 -9.05 -3.12 1.54
CA VAL A 90 -10.26 -3.81 2.03
C VAL A 90 -11.35 -2.76 2.30
N ILE A 91 -12.56 -3.04 1.86
CA ILE A 91 -13.77 -2.25 2.14
C ILE A 91 -14.73 -3.18 2.84
N SER A 92 -15.05 -2.94 4.11
CA SER A 92 -15.86 -3.85 4.91
C SER A 92 -17.02 -3.13 5.58
N ASP A 93 -18.21 -3.73 5.53
CA ASP A 93 -19.24 -3.37 6.48
C ASP A 93 -18.79 -3.72 7.90
N ILE A 94 -19.28 -2.97 8.89
CA ILE A 94 -19.04 -3.25 10.31
C ILE A 94 -19.97 -4.36 10.77
N MET A 95 -21.25 -4.28 10.42
CA MET A 95 -22.31 -5.14 10.99
C MET A 95 -22.53 -6.38 10.12
N MET A 96 -21.76 -7.42 10.32
CA MET A 96 -21.86 -8.68 9.58
C MET A 96 -21.95 -9.89 10.52
N PRO A 97 -22.63 -10.98 10.13
CA PRO A 97 -22.66 -12.23 10.89
C PRO A 97 -21.30 -12.94 10.83
N VAL A 98 -21.10 -13.92 11.71
CA VAL A 98 -19.92 -14.80 11.82
C VAL A 98 -18.66 -14.06 12.30
N MET A 99 -18.23 -13.03 11.60
CA MET A 99 -17.11 -12.14 11.96
C MET A 99 -17.45 -10.76 11.44
N ASP A 100 -17.58 -9.81 12.33
CA ASP A 100 -17.87 -8.43 12.04
C ASP A 100 -16.66 -7.69 11.45
N GLY A 101 -16.89 -6.48 10.89
CA GLY A 101 -15.84 -5.70 10.25
C GLY A 101 -14.80 -5.17 11.22
N MET A 102 -15.15 -4.98 12.50
CA MET A 102 -14.21 -4.54 13.53
C MET A 102 -13.24 -5.67 13.91
N GLU A 103 -13.76 -6.88 14.12
CA GLU A 103 -12.94 -8.06 14.37
C GLU A 103 -12.04 -8.38 13.16
N LEU A 104 -12.59 -8.25 11.93
CA LEU A 104 -11.80 -8.40 10.70
C LEU A 104 -10.67 -7.37 10.65
N CYS A 105 -10.96 -6.08 10.92
CA CYS A 105 -9.97 -5.01 10.97
C CYS A 105 -8.84 -5.34 11.95
N ARG A 106 -9.19 -5.68 13.19
CA ARG A 106 -8.22 -6.07 14.22
C ARG A 106 -7.35 -7.24 13.75
N LYS A 107 -7.93 -8.29 13.15
CA LYS A 107 -7.17 -9.44 12.65
C LYS A 107 -6.23 -9.06 11.51
N ILE A 108 -6.65 -8.19 10.59
CA ILE A 108 -5.80 -7.67 9.52
C ILE A 108 -4.64 -6.87 10.11
N LYS A 109 -4.92 -5.93 11.03
CA LYS A 109 -3.91 -5.02 11.58
C LYS A 109 -2.93 -5.68 12.56
N THR A 110 -3.31 -6.81 13.17
CA THR A 110 -2.43 -7.58 14.07
C THR A 110 -1.68 -8.72 13.39
N ASP A 111 -2.02 -9.08 12.16
CA ASP A 111 -1.29 -10.11 11.40
C ASP A 111 -0.22 -9.46 10.52
N ILE A 112 1.05 -9.80 10.77
CA ILE A 112 2.19 -9.26 10.02
C ILE A 112 2.08 -9.46 8.50
N ARG A 113 1.32 -10.45 8.04
CA ARG A 113 1.10 -10.72 6.62
C ARG A 113 0.21 -9.68 5.94
N TYR A 114 -0.74 -9.08 6.70
CA TYR A 114 -1.81 -8.23 6.17
C TYR A 114 -1.83 -6.81 6.73
N SER A 115 -1.06 -6.52 7.79
CA SER A 115 -1.07 -5.23 8.52
C SER A 115 -0.85 -4.00 7.64
N HIS A 116 -0.15 -4.15 6.50
CA HIS A 116 0.07 -3.09 5.51
C HIS A 116 -1.15 -2.78 4.63
N ILE A 117 -2.17 -3.67 4.62
CA ILE A 117 -3.35 -3.47 3.78
C ILE A 117 -4.27 -2.45 4.46
N PRO A 118 -4.55 -1.31 3.81
CA PRO A 118 -5.50 -0.35 4.33
C PRO A 118 -6.93 -0.90 4.30
N ILE A 119 -7.70 -0.53 5.32
CA ILE A 119 -9.10 -0.93 5.47
C ILE A 119 -10.01 0.29 5.63
N ILE A 120 -11.06 0.32 4.82
CA ILE A 120 -12.18 1.29 4.91
C ILE A 120 -13.35 0.56 5.56
N LEU A 121 -13.84 1.07 6.69
CA LEU A 121 -15.03 0.54 7.34
C LEU A 121 -16.27 1.35 6.95
N LEU A 122 -17.30 0.64 6.49
CA LEU A 122 -18.61 1.20 6.20
C LEU A 122 -19.48 1.08 7.45
N THR A 123 -20.08 2.17 7.94
CA THR A 123 -20.81 2.20 9.22
C THR A 123 -22.17 2.86 9.09
N ALA A 124 -23.15 2.40 9.86
CA ALA A 124 -24.43 3.07 9.99
C ALA A 124 -24.29 4.35 10.86
N ARG A 125 -25.13 5.36 10.61
CA ARG A 125 -25.08 6.72 11.19
C ARG A 125 -25.12 6.79 12.74
N THR A 126 -25.53 5.73 13.42
CA THR A 126 -25.69 5.65 14.87
C THR A 126 -24.39 5.31 15.63
N ALA A 127 -23.26 5.28 14.96
CA ALA A 127 -22.04 4.67 15.46
C ALA A 127 -20.94 5.69 15.88
N GLU A 128 -21.27 6.85 16.45
CA GLU A 128 -20.26 7.73 17.06
C GLU A 128 -19.43 7.00 18.12
N GLU A 129 -20.04 6.12 18.91
CA GLU A 129 -19.34 5.27 19.86
C GLU A 129 -18.42 4.22 19.18
N HIS A 130 -18.84 3.72 18.00
CA HIS A 130 -18.05 2.78 17.20
C HIS A 130 -16.90 3.46 16.43
N ILE A 131 -17.07 4.72 16.01
CA ILE A 131 -15.98 5.50 15.39
C ILE A 131 -14.85 5.72 16.40
N LEU A 132 -15.16 6.06 17.65
CA LEU A 132 -14.16 6.22 18.70
C LEU A 132 -13.49 4.91 19.10
N SER A 133 -14.22 3.79 19.13
CA SER A 133 -13.63 2.47 19.38
C SER A 133 -12.83 1.98 18.17
N GLY A 134 -13.31 2.22 16.98
CA GLY A 134 -12.67 1.79 15.74
C GLY A 134 -11.38 2.53 15.38
N LEU A 135 -11.26 3.81 15.72
CA LEU A 135 -9.98 4.52 15.67
C LEU A 135 -8.93 3.87 16.58
N LYS A 136 -9.35 3.24 17.67
CA LYS A 136 -8.50 2.43 18.55
C LYS A 136 -8.13 1.07 17.94
N GLU A 137 -8.97 0.51 17.06
CA GLU A 137 -8.74 -0.77 16.39
C GLU A 137 -7.88 -0.63 15.10
N GLY A 138 -7.52 0.60 14.69
CA GLY A 138 -6.55 0.87 13.65
C GLY A 138 -7.07 0.84 12.21
N ALA A 139 -8.37 1.02 11.97
CA ALA A 139 -8.90 1.26 10.63
C ALA A 139 -8.35 2.57 10.05
N ASP A 140 -8.05 2.56 8.74
CA ASP A 140 -7.42 3.70 8.07
C ASP A 140 -8.45 4.77 7.68
N GLU A 141 -9.68 4.37 7.37
CA GLU A 141 -10.77 5.29 7.00
C GLU A 141 -12.13 4.72 7.45
N TYR A 142 -13.09 5.64 7.69
CA TYR A 142 -14.49 5.35 8.01
C TYR A 142 -15.41 6.10 7.06
N ILE A 143 -16.45 5.43 6.59
CA ILE A 143 -17.49 6.04 5.74
C ILE A 143 -18.86 5.67 6.30
N THR A 144 -19.67 6.68 6.61
CA THR A 144 -21.03 6.47 7.12
C THR A 144 -22.02 6.18 6.00
N LYS A 145 -22.85 5.15 6.16
CA LYS A 145 -23.98 4.84 5.27
C LYS A 145 -25.19 5.75 5.61
N PRO A 146 -25.92 6.33 4.64
CA PRO A 146 -25.67 6.28 3.20
C PRO A 146 -24.51 7.21 2.78
N PHE A 147 -23.72 6.80 1.79
CA PHE A 147 -22.59 7.57 1.26
C PHE A 147 -22.68 7.79 -0.26
N ASN A 148 -21.96 8.80 -0.73
CA ASN A 148 -21.77 9.02 -2.16
C ASN A 148 -20.63 8.11 -2.66
N LEU A 149 -20.85 7.43 -3.79
CA LEU A 149 -19.86 6.56 -4.43
C LEU A 149 -18.56 7.31 -4.78
N GLU A 150 -18.65 8.58 -5.20
CA GLU A 150 -17.49 9.42 -5.50
C GLU A 150 -16.59 9.61 -4.28
N ILE A 151 -17.18 9.79 -3.10
CA ILE A 151 -16.42 9.88 -1.84
C ILE A 151 -15.68 8.57 -1.56
N LEU A 152 -16.32 7.42 -1.76
CA LEU A 152 -15.68 6.12 -1.61
C LEU A 152 -14.50 5.97 -2.58
N LEU A 153 -14.68 6.28 -3.86
CA LEU A 153 -13.64 6.26 -4.88
C LEU A 153 -12.46 7.18 -4.53
N LEU A 154 -12.73 8.40 -4.04
CA LEU A 154 -11.70 9.32 -3.57
C LEU A 154 -10.88 8.76 -2.41
N ARG A 155 -11.54 8.14 -1.42
CA ARG A 155 -10.86 7.51 -0.28
C ARG A 155 -9.98 6.33 -0.70
N ILE A 156 -10.51 5.45 -1.56
CA ILE A 156 -9.74 4.33 -2.13
C ILE A 156 -8.49 4.87 -2.83
N ARG A 157 -8.66 5.87 -3.71
CA ARG A 157 -7.55 6.46 -4.46
C ARG A 157 -6.51 7.08 -3.54
N LYS A 158 -6.93 7.85 -2.53
CA LYS A 158 -6.03 8.45 -1.55
C LYS A 158 -5.13 7.39 -0.88
N LEU A 159 -5.71 6.26 -0.46
CA LEU A 159 -4.97 5.17 0.16
C LEU A 159 -3.99 4.51 -0.82
N LEU A 160 -4.42 4.24 -2.05
CA LEU A 160 -3.55 3.67 -3.09
C LEU A 160 -2.40 4.61 -3.48
N MET A 161 -2.69 5.91 -3.65
CA MET A 161 -1.65 6.91 -3.97
C MET A 161 -0.64 7.09 -2.83
N TRP A 162 -1.08 6.98 -1.57
CA TRP A 162 -0.18 7.03 -0.43
C TRP A 162 0.85 5.89 -0.51
N THR A 163 0.41 4.68 -0.82
CA THR A 163 1.29 3.51 -1.03
C THR A 163 2.29 3.77 -2.16
N LEU A 164 1.83 4.27 -3.32
CA LEU A 164 2.70 4.57 -4.46
C LEU A 164 3.75 5.65 -4.15
N LYS A 165 3.36 6.74 -3.47
CA LYS A 165 4.30 7.79 -3.04
C LYS A 165 5.40 7.26 -2.10
N ASN A 166 5.07 6.28 -1.27
CA ASN A 166 6.04 5.66 -0.38
C ASN A 166 7.04 4.77 -1.13
N HIS A 167 6.60 4.13 -2.23
CA HIS A 167 7.51 3.39 -3.12
C HIS A 167 8.60 4.29 -3.72
N ASP A 168 8.25 5.49 -4.18
CA ASP A 168 9.22 6.45 -4.74
C ASP A 168 10.16 6.99 -3.66
N LYS A 169 9.66 7.26 -2.46
CA LYS A 169 10.49 7.70 -1.34
C LYS A 169 11.54 6.66 -0.99
N PHE A 170 11.19 5.37 -0.89
CA PHE A 170 12.15 4.32 -0.56
C PHE A 170 13.34 4.30 -1.52
N LYS A 171 13.14 4.66 -2.79
CA LYS A 171 14.17 4.71 -3.80
C LYS A 171 15.14 5.88 -3.59
N THR A 172 14.65 7.08 -3.34
CA THR A 172 15.39 8.33 -3.50
C THR A 172 16.07 8.89 -2.25
N ARG A 173 15.66 8.50 -1.04
CA ARG A 173 16.12 9.10 0.23
C ARG A 173 16.60 8.06 1.24
N ASP A 174 17.41 8.51 2.22
CA ASP A 174 17.59 7.81 3.49
C ASP A 174 16.33 8.06 4.34
N ILE A 175 15.39 7.13 4.28
CA ILE A 175 14.07 7.30 4.89
C ILE A 175 13.99 6.45 6.15
N SER A 176 13.39 7.02 7.19
CA SER A 176 12.98 6.24 8.36
C SER A 176 11.85 5.27 7.98
N PRO A 177 11.84 4.03 8.49
CA PRO A 177 10.76 3.08 8.23
C PRO A 177 9.37 3.63 8.51
N SER A 178 9.20 4.48 9.54
CA SER A 178 7.96 5.16 9.92
C SER A 178 7.35 6.03 8.81
N GLU A 179 8.18 6.52 7.86
CA GLU A 179 7.69 7.36 6.76
C GLU A 179 7.02 6.57 5.62
N ILE A 180 7.25 5.26 5.55
CA ILE A 180 6.77 4.39 4.46
C ILE A 180 5.82 3.30 4.92
N THR A 181 5.55 3.18 6.21
CA THR A 181 4.68 2.14 6.78
C THR A 181 3.38 2.71 7.31
N ILE A 182 2.32 1.89 7.27
CA ILE A 182 0.99 2.24 7.79
C ILE A 182 0.86 1.81 9.25
N SER A 183 1.49 0.70 9.61
CA SER A 183 1.37 0.11 10.94
C SER A 183 2.73 0.00 11.65
N SER A 184 2.71 0.01 12.97
CA SER A 184 3.92 -0.22 13.79
C SER A 184 4.54 -1.61 13.57
N LEU A 185 3.75 -2.61 13.19
CA LEU A 185 4.25 -3.94 12.82
C LEU A 185 5.05 -3.91 11.52
N ASP A 186 4.60 -3.11 10.55
CA ASP A 186 5.31 -2.93 9.29
C ASP A 186 6.63 -2.18 9.50
N GLU A 187 6.60 -1.15 10.35
CA GLU A 187 7.79 -0.41 10.75
C GLU A 187 8.85 -1.34 11.36
N GLN A 188 8.47 -2.13 12.36
CA GLN A 188 9.34 -3.10 13.01
C GLN A 188 9.88 -4.15 12.02
N LEU A 189 9.04 -4.60 11.06
CA LEU A 189 9.46 -5.55 10.04
C LEU A 189 10.52 -4.93 9.12
N ILE A 190 10.29 -3.71 8.64
CA ILE A 190 11.24 -3.01 7.76
C ILE A 190 12.54 -2.70 8.50
N GLU A 191 12.48 -2.24 9.76
CA GLU A 191 13.66 -2.04 10.60
C GLU A 191 14.45 -3.33 10.79
N LYS A 192 13.76 -4.43 11.10
CA LYS A 192 14.38 -5.74 11.23
C LYS A 192 15.03 -6.18 9.92
N ALA A 193 14.35 -6.00 8.80
CA ALA A 193 14.87 -6.34 7.48
C ALA A 193 16.11 -5.52 7.13
N ILE A 194 16.10 -4.20 7.37
CA ILE A 194 17.25 -3.32 7.17
C ILE A 194 18.44 -3.79 8.01
N ARG A 195 18.24 -4.01 9.31
CA ARG A 195 19.28 -4.45 10.23
C ARG A 195 19.92 -5.77 9.79
N ILE A 196 19.09 -6.77 9.42
CA ILE A 196 19.60 -8.07 8.94
C ILE A 196 20.45 -7.90 7.68
N VAL A 197 20.04 -7.06 6.73
CA VAL A 197 20.82 -6.78 5.52
C VAL A 197 22.11 -6.03 5.86
N GLU A 198 22.10 -5.11 6.82
CA GLU A 198 23.28 -4.37 7.27
C GLU A 198 24.29 -5.29 7.98
N GLU A 199 23.84 -6.22 8.79
CA GLU A 199 24.68 -7.24 9.46
C GLU A 199 25.34 -8.22 8.46
N ASN A 200 24.75 -8.36 7.26
CA ASN A 200 25.26 -9.24 6.18
C ASN A 200 25.71 -8.44 4.94
N MET A 201 26.15 -7.19 5.14
CA MET A 201 26.39 -6.25 4.05
C MET A 201 27.49 -6.71 3.09
N ASP A 202 28.57 -7.24 3.60
CA ASP A 202 29.76 -7.71 2.86
C ASP A 202 29.62 -9.15 2.31
N ASN A 203 28.63 -9.90 2.80
CA ASN A 203 28.37 -11.26 2.35
C ASN A 203 27.67 -11.26 0.98
N SER A 204 28.41 -11.52 -0.09
CA SER A 204 27.86 -11.60 -1.47
C SER A 204 26.88 -12.76 -1.66
N GLU A 205 26.97 -13.81 -0.84
CA GLU A 205 26.13 -15.02 -0.93
C GLU A 205 24.83 -14.89 -0.11
N PHE A 206 24.70 -13.82 0.69
CA PHE A 206 23.49 -13.62 1.49
C PHE A 206 22.25 -13.53 0.61
N SER A 207 21.35 -14.50 0.78
CA SER A 207 20.21 -14.78 -0.10
C SER A 207 18.88 -14.26 0.44
N VAL A 208 17.87 -14.21 -0.43
CA VAL A 208 16.47 -13.90 -0.03
C VAL A 208 15.91 -14.97 0.89
N GLU A 209 16.33 -16.21 0.73
CA GLU A 209 15.99 -17.35 1.58
C GLU A 209 16.43 -17.12 3.02
N GLU A 210 17.68 -16.70 3.21
CA GLU A 210 18.25 -16.40 4.53
C GLU A 210 17.58 -15.18 5.16
N LEU A 211 17.34 -14.12 4.39
CA LEU A 211 16.59 -12.95 4.85
C LEU A 211 15.19 -13.34 5.33
N SER A 212 14.46 -14.13 4.53
CA SER A 212 13.10 -14.56 4.88
C SER A 212 13.07 -15.45 6.12
N ALA A 213 14.03 -16.36 6.27
CA ALA A 213 14.16 -17.23 7.44
C ALA A 213 14.45 -16.41 8.71
N GLN A 214 15.38 -15.44 8.67
CA GLN A 214 15.71 -14.59 9.81
C GLN A 214 14.57 -13.63 10.21
N ILE A 215 13.78 -13.17 9.23
CA ILE A 215 12.57 -12.39 9.49
C ILE A 215 11.49 -13.28 10.14
N GLY A 216 11.44 -14.57 9.82
CA GLY A 216 10.42 -15.51 10.27
C GLY A 216 9.20 -15.56 9.32
N MET A 217 9.41 -15.29 8.03
CA MET A 217 8.37 -15.33 7.00
C MET A 217 8.72 -16.32 5.87
N SER A 218 7.71 -16.83 5.18
CA SER A 218 7.95 -17.53 3.92
C SER A 218 8.48 -16.57 2.86
N ARG A 219 9.27 -17.08 1.90
CA ARG A 219 9.80 -16.29 0.78
C ARG A 219 8.70 -15.56 0.01
N SER A 220 7.59 -16.25 -0.28
CA SER A 220 6.44 -15.65 -0.99
C SER A 220 5.72 -14.58 -0.13
N GLY A 221 5.62 -14.80 1.19
CA GLY A 221 5.07 -13.84 2.12
C GLY A 221 5.92 -12.57 2.20
N LEU A 222 7.24 -12.71 2.33
CA LEU A 222 8.17 -11.59 2.34
C LEU A 222 8.14 -10.82 1.01
N TYR A 223 8.06 -11.55 -0.13
CA TYR A 223 7.94 -10.93 -1.45
C TYR A 223 6.70 -10.03 -1.55
N LYS A 224 5.51 -10.58 -1.24
CA LYS A 224 4.25 -9.82 -1.26
C LYS A 224 4.32 -8.60 -0.35
N LYS A 225 4.83 -8.78 0.86
CA LYS A 225 4.93 -7.74 1.88
C LYS A 225 5.85 -6.58 1.47
N LEU A 226 7.08 -6.89 1.07
CA LEU A 226 8.04 -5.86 0.63
C LEU A 226 7.58 -5.16 -0.65
N MET A 227 7.01 -5.90 -1.60
CA MET A 227 6.47 -5.33 -2.82
C MET A 227 5.36 -4.30 -2.53
N GLN A 228 4.46 -4.59 -1.59
CA GLN A 228 3.37 -3.69 -1.24
C GLN A 228 3.82 -2.49 -0.40
N ILE A 229 4.79 -2.66 0.51
CA ILE A 229 5.28 -1.52 1.33
C ILE A 229 6.27 -0.64 0.56
N THR A 230 7.21 -1.24 -0.17
CA THR A 230 8.36 -0.53 -0.76
C THR A 230 8.33 -0.46 -2.29
N GLY A 231 7.42 -1.18 -2.94
CA GLY A 231 7.41 -1.34 -4.40
C GLY A 231 8.59 -2.14 -4.94
N LYS A 232 9.33 -2.86 -4.07
CA LYS A 232 10.55 -3.59 -4.43
C LYS A 232 10.46 -5.06 -4.04
N SER A 233 10.98 -5.93 -4.92
CA SER A 233 11.21 -7.31 -4.55
C SER A 233 12.27 -7.42 -3.45
N PRO A 234 12.32 -8.51 -2.65
CA PRO A 234 13.34 -8.71 -1.62
C PRO A 234 14.76 -8.56 -2.15
N LEU A 235 15.04 -9.05 -3.35
CA LEU A 235 16.35 -8.94 -3.98
C LEU A 235 16.71 -7.48 -4.31
N GLU A 236 15.75 -6.72 -4.86
CA GLU A 236 15.93 -5.29 -5.13
C GLU A 236 16.07 -4.49 -3.84
N PHE A 237 15.29 -4.81 -2.81
CA PHE A 237 15.40 -4.20 -1.49
C PHE A 237 16.81 -4.33 -0.91
N MET A 238 17.36 -5.56 -0.87
CA MET A 238 18.73 -5.81 -0.43
C MET A 238 19.76 -5.03 -1.28
N ARG A 239 19.58 -5.04 -2.61
CA ARG A 239 20.47 -4.33 -3.55
C ARG A 239 20.45 -2.82 -3.30
N ILE A 240 19.29 -2.21 -3.12
CA ILE A 240 19.16 -0.77 -2.84
C ILE A 240 19.86 -0.39 -1.54
N LEU A 241 19.70 -1.18 -0.48
CA LEU A 241 20.41 -0.94 0.80
C LEU A 241 21.93 -1.00 0.63
N ARG A 242 22.44 -1.99 -0.10
CA ARG A 242 23.87 -2.12 -0.44
C ARG A 242 24.37 -0.90 -1.23
N LEU A 243 23.61 -0.43 -2.21
CA LEU A 243 23.98 0.75 -3.00
C LEU A 243 23.93 2.03 -2.17
N LYS A 244 22.95 2.22 -1.30
CA LYS A 244 22.88 3.36 -0.37
C LYS A 244 24.07 3.37 0.59
N ARG A 245 24.47 2.22 1.12
CA ARG A 245 25.69 2.09 1.94
C ARG A 245 26.93 2.43 1.12
N GLY A 246 27.03 1.92 -0.11
CA GLY A 246 28.14 2.23 -1.02
C GLY A 246 28.24 3.72 -1.33
N ARG A 247 27.11 4.42 -1.52
CA ARG A 247 27.08 5.88 -1.69
C ARG A 247 27.67 6.61 -0.48
N LYS A 248 27.22 6.26 0.74
CA LYS A 248 27.78 6.83 1.98
C LYS A 248 29.28 6.61 2.12
N LEU A 249 29.77 5.44 1.69
CA LEU A 249 31.20 5.16 1.71
C LEU A 249 31.98 5.95 0.66
N LEU A 250 31.40 6.25 -0.50
CA LEU A 250 32.00 7.14 -1.51
C LEU A 250 32.14 8.56 -1.01
N GLU A 251 31.19 9.05 -0.19
CA GLU A 251 31.19 10.42 0.40
C GLU A 251 32.18 10.53 1.56
N GLY A 252 32.25 9.54 2.43
CA GLY A 252 32.91 9.65 3.74
C GLY A 252 34.18 8.82 3.92
N SER A 253 34.70 8.11 2.88
CA SER A 253 35.87 7.26 3.04
C SER A 253 36.94 7.49 1.96
N GLN A 254 38.20 7.16 2.32
CA GLN A 254 39.34 7.16 1.39
C GLN A 254 39.45 5.88 0.56
N MET A 255 38.49 4.97 0.67
CA MET A 255 38.49 3.69 -0.05
C MET A 255 38.35 3.91 -1.55
N ASN A 256 38.99 3.04 -2.35
CA ASN A 256 38.75 3.01 -3.76
C ASN A 256 37.43 2.28 -4.08
N ILE A 257 36.90 2.48 -5.30
CA ILE A 257 35.60 1.96 -5.73
C ILE A 257 35.52 0.44 -5.62
N SER A 258 36.59 -0.26 -5.90
CA SER A 258 36.64 -1.72 -5.81
C SER A 258 36.56 -2.20 -4.35
N GLN A 259 37.23 -1.53 -3.42
CA GLN A 259 37.15 -1.82 -1.98
C GLN A 259 35.73 -1.60 -1.48
N ILE A 260 35.11 -0.46 -1.86
CA ILE A 260 33.71 -0.15 -1.50
C ILE A 260 32.76 -1.21 -2.04
N SER A 261 32.95 -1.64 -3.30
CA SER A 261 32.07 -2.65 -3.90
C SER A 261 32.09 -3.97 -3.15
N TYR A 262 33.26 -4.45 -2.74
CA TYR A 262 33.38 -5.68 -1.94
C TYR A 262 32.81 -5.51 -0.53
N GLN A 263 33.01 -4.34 0.08
CA GLN A 263 32.46 -4.05 1.41
C GLN A 263 30.93 -4.01 1.45
N VAL A 264 30.29 -3.78 0.31
CA VAL A 264 28.83 -3.87 0.17
C VAL A 264 28.36 -5.16 -0.49
N GLY A 265 29.20 -6.19 -0.55
CA GLY A 265 28.88 -7.53 -1.05
C GLY A 265 28.55 -7.58 -2.55
N LEU A 266 29.15 -6.69 -3.35
CA LEU A 266 28.97 -6.65 -4.81
C LEU A 266 30.33 -6.73 -5.51
N SER A 267 30.38 -7.36 -6.69
CA SER A 267 31.56 -7.22 -7.55
C SER A 267 31.66 -5.79 -8.10
N PRO A 268 32.86 -5.29 -8.45
CA PRO A 268 33.04 -3.94 -9.01
C PRO A 268 32.17 -3.68 -10.26
N LYS A 269 32.01 -4.69 -11.11
CA LYS A 269 31.16 -4.61 -12.30
C LYS A 269 29.68 -4.48 -11.95
N GLN A 270 29.18 -5.27 -10.99
CA GLN A 270 27.81 -5.19 -10.52
C GLN A 270 27.53 -3.86 -9.82
N PHE A 271 28.45 -3.43 -8.95
CA PHE A 271 28.33 -2.15 -8.25
C PHE A 271 28.23 -0.98 -9.21
N ALA A 272 29.14 -0.88 -10.19
CA ALA A 272 29.09 0.20 -11.18
C ALA A 272 27.80 0.20 -12.01
N LYS A 273 27.34 -0.99 -12.46
CA LYS A 273 26.10 -1.15 -13.21
C LYS A 273 24.88 -0.70 -12.40
N PHE A 274 24.66 -1.30 -11.24
CA PHE A 274 23.49 -1.05 -10.41
C PHE A 274 23.47 0.37 -9.82
N PHE A 275 24.64 0.92 -9.50
CA PHE A 275 24.77 2.29 -9.02
C PHE A 275 24.33 3.30 -10.09
N LYS A 276 24.74 3.07 -11.36
CA LYS A 276 24.31 3.90 -12.47
C LYS A 276 22.78 3.77 -12.75
N GLU A 277 22.25 2.55 -12.67
CA GLU A 277 20.82 2.29 -12.83
C GLU A 277 20.00 2.97 -11.75
N GLU A 278 20.48 2.99 -10.50
CA GLU A 278 19.75 3.53 -9.36
C GLU A 278 19.89 5.06 -9.22
N PHE A 279 21.10 5.60 -9.40
CA PHE A 279 21.41 7.01 -9.14
C PHE A 279 21.65 7.85 -10.39
N GLY A 280 21.69 7.25 -11.58
CA GLY A 280 21.84 7.95 -12.87
C GLY A 280 23.28 8.28 -13.28
N TYR A 281 24.29 7.99 -12.44
CA TYR A 281 25.71 8.26 -12.71
C TYR A 281 26.60 7.13 -12.23
N LEU A 282 27.85 7.07 -12.75
CA LEU A 282 28.83 6.08 -12.31
C LEU A 282 29.39 6.42 -10.93
N PRO A 283 29.80 5.43 -10.10
CA PRO A 283 30.45 5.67 -8.81
C PRO A 283 31.69 6.58 -8.92
N SER A 284 32.44 6.50 -10.03
CA SER A 284 33.61 7.33 -10.30
C SER A 284 33.27 8.78 -10.59
N GLU A 285 32.14 9.04 -11.23
CA GLU A 285 31.63 10.39 -11.50
C GLU A 285 31.11 11.01 -10.20
N TYR A 286 30.45 10.22 -9.37
CA TYR A 286 29.94 10.67 -8.08
C TYR A 286 31.06 11.07 -7.13
N LYS A 287 32.08 10.24 -6.96
CA LYS A 287 33.22 10.51 -6.08
C LYS A 287 33.97 11.80 -6.48
N LYS A 288 34.15 12.07 -7.79
CA LYS A 288 34.76 13.30 -8.30
C LYS A 288 33.93 14.55 -8.05
N LYS A 289 32.61 14.46 -7.89
CA LYS A 289 31.73 15.60 -7.56
C LYS A 289 31.85 16.01 -6.08
N GLU A 290 32.03 15.05 -5.20
CA GLU A 290 32.17 15.28 -3.76
C GLU A 290 33.57 15.80 -3.37
N GLU A 291 34.59 15.56 -4.20
CA GLU A 291 35.96 16.05 -4.01
C GLU A 291 36.16 17.52 -4.48
N LYS A 292 35.12 18.14 -5.05
CA LYS A 292 35.12 19.56 -5.51
C LYS A 292 34.31 20.44 -4.59
#